data_64da8565ac98e91393da93c2482abe44
#
_entry.id   64da8565ac98e91393da93c2482abe44
#
_cell.length_a   1.000
_cell.length_b   1.000
_cell.length_c   1.000
_cell.angle_alpha   90.00
_cell.angle_beta   90.00
_cell.angle_gamma   90.00
#
_symmetry.space_group_name_H-M   'P 1'
#
loop_
_entity.id
_entity.type
_entity.pdbx_description
1 polymer ?
#
loop_
_entity_poly.entity_id
_entity_poly.type
_entity_poly.pdbx_seq_one_letter_code
_entity_poly.pdbx_strand_id
1 'polypeptide(L)'
;DLAILPDGEGNLWLGTLSALVHFNPEKRSFTTIEKEKDGTPVVLKQITTLFRDSHKRLWIGGEEGISVYQQEGLEIQKAAILPASNVTKLFTNCIYEASNGVIWIGTREGFYCLNEKDKQIKRYNTTNGLPNNVVYGILEDSFGRLWLSTNRGISCFNPETEKFRNFTESDGLQSNQFNTSSYCRTSAGQMYFGGINGITTFRPELLLDN
;
A
#
# COMPACT_ATOMS: atom_id res chain seq x y z
N ASP A 1 2.55 -13.83 -5.24
CA ASP A 1 2.44 -13.05 -4.00
C ASP A 1 1.02 -13.16 -3.49
N LEU A 2 0.83 -13.27 -2.20
CA LEU A 2 -0.45 -13.36 -1.53
C LEU A 2 -0.61 -12.14 -0.62
N ALA A 3 -1.66 -11.34 -0.83
CA ALA A 3 -2.01 -10.27 0.08
C ALA A 3 -2.83 -10.84 1.24
N ILE A 4 -2.48 -10.49 2.48
CA ILE A 4 -3.16 -10.99 3.68
C ILE A 4 -3.54 -9.79 4.55
N LEU A 5 -4.80 -9.77 5.00
CA LEU A 5 -5.31 -8.75 5.89
C LEU A 5 -6.18 -9.40 6.99
N PRO A 6 -5.87 -9.22 8.29
CA PRO A 6 -6.76 -9.62 9.36
C PRO A 6 -8.11 -8.89 9.30
N ASP A 7 -9.22 -9.61 9.55
CA ASP A 7 -10.56 -9.00 9.56
C ASP A 7 -10.92 -8.34 10.90
N GLY A 8 -10.10 -8.55 11.92
CA GLY A 8 -10.32 -8.05 13.29
C GLY A 8 -11.17 -8.98 14.16
N GLU A 9 -11.69 -10.09 13.63
CA GLU A 9 -12.50 -11.08 14.31
C GLU A 9 -11.81 -12.46 14.40
N GLY A 10 -10.52 -12.50 14.07
CA GLY A 10 -9.71 -13.72 14.08
C GLY A 10 -9.65 -14.46 12.74
N ASN A 11 -10.30 -13.92 11.69
CA ASN A 11 -10.22 -14.46 10.35
C ASN A 11 -9.30 -13.61 9.46
N LEU A 12 -9.07 -14.06 8.22
CA LEU A 12 -8.18 -13.40 7.27
C LEU A 12 -8.86 -13.16 5.92
N TRP A 13 -8.65 -11.99 5.38
CA TRP A 13 -8.85 -11.71 3.97
C TRP A 13 -7.57 -12.08 3.20
N LEU A 14 -7.73 -12.82 2.14
CA LEU A 14 -6.65 -13.30 1.27
C LEU A 14 -6.88 -12.77 -0.14
N GLY A 15 -5.93 -12.00 -0.65
CA GLY A 15 -5.87 -11.57 -2.04
C GLY A 15 -5.05 -12.56 -2.85
N THR A 16 -5.64 -13.18 -3.86
CA THR A 16 -4.99 -14.16 -4.71
C THR A 16 -4.77 -13.63 -6.14
N LEU A 17 -4.30 -14.49 -7.05
CA LEU A 17 -4.14 -14.14 -8.46
C LEU A 17 -5.47 -13.88 -9.18
N SER A 18 -6.59 -14.39 -8.66
CA SER A 18 -7.88 -14.33 -9.36
C SER A 18 -9.08 -14.03 -8.48
N ALA A 19 -8.91 -13.94 -7.16
CA ALA A 19 -10.05 -13.82 -6.24
C ALA A 19 -9.69 -13.15 -4.92
N LEU A 20 -10.70 -12.56 -4.29
CA LEU A 20 -10.72 -12.23 -2.87
C LEU A 20 -11.34 -13.41 -2.11
N VAL A 21 -10.64 -13.89 -1.10
CA VAL A 21 -11.06 -15.06 -0.31
C VAL A 21 -11.08 -14.68 1.18
N HIS A 22 -12.10 -15.08 1.88
CA HIS A 22 -12.16 -15.01 3.34
C HIS A 22 -11.83 -16.37 3.94
N PHE A 23 -10.87 -16.42 4.84
CA PHE A 23 -10.43 -17.63 5.54
C PHE A 23 -10.80 -17.58 7.02
N ASN A 24 -11.53 -18.59 7.48
CA ASN A 24 -11.81 -18.79 8.89
C ASN A 24 -10.90 -19.90 9.44
N PRO A 25 -9.91 -19.58 10.31
CA PRO A 25 -8.96 -20.57 10.84
C PRO A 25 -9.63 -21.62 11.75
N GLU A 26 -10.61 -21.24 12.56
CA GLU A 26 -11.30 -22.15 13.48
C GLU A 26 -12.07 -23.23 12.73
N LYS A 27 -12.83 -22.82 11.70
CA LYS A 27 -13.61 -23.71 10.86
C LYS A 27 -12.79 -24.36 9.74
N ARG A 28 -11.55 -23.90 9.53
CA ARG A 28 -10.69 -24.28 8.40
C ARG A 28 -11.40 -24.18 7.05
N SER A 29 -12.20 -23.12 6.88
CA SER A 29 -13.02 -22.92 5.70
C SER A 29 -12.60 -21.68 4.92
N PHE A 30 -12.75 -21.76 3.60
CA PHE A 30 -12.49 -20.68 2.66
C PHE A 30 -13.80 -20.29 1.98
N THR A 31 -14.07 -19.00 1.88
CA THR A 31 -15.21 -18.44 1.16
C THR A 31 -14.71 -17.48 0.11
N THR A 32 -14.93 -17.78 -1.16
CA THR A 32 -14.59 -16.88 -2.27
C THR A 32 -15.68 -15.83 -2.42
N ILE A 33 -15.28 -14.57 -2.57
CA ILE A 33 -16.18 -13.45 -2.82
C ILE A 33 -16.32 -13.26 -4.34
N GLU A 34 -17.44 -13.70 -4.88
CA GLU A 34 -17.71 -13.68 -6.33
C GLU A 34 -18.59 -12.50 -6.76
N LYS A 35 -19.39 -11.96 -5.83
CA LYS A 35 -20.38 -10.92 -6.12
C LYS A 35 -20.42 -9.87 -5.01
N GLU A 36 -20.75 -8.66 -5.40
CA GLU A 36 -21.13 -7.57 -4.49
C GLU A 36 -22.55 -7.85 -3.92
N LYS A 37 -22.93 -7.08 -2.90
CA LYS A 37 -24.25 -7.19 -2.22
C LYS A 37 -25.43 -7.02 -3.21
N ASP A 38 -25.26 -6.22 -4.25
CA ASP A 38 -26.27 -5.99 -5.30
C ASP A 38 -26.25 -7.04 -6.43
N GLY A 39 -25.38 -8.06 -6.33
CA GLY A 39 -25.24 -9.11 -7.32
C GLY A 39 -24.23 -8.80 -8.44
N THR A 40 -23.61 -7.63 -8.45
CA THR A 40 -22.57 -7.27 -9.42
C THR A 40 -21.37 -8.21 -9.28
N PRO A 41 -20.84 -8.81 -10.35
CA PRO A 41 -19.66 -9.67 -10.27
C PRO A 41 -18.42 -8.90 -9.76
N VAL A 42 -17.70 -9.52 -8.83
CA VAL A 42 -16.40 -9.02 -8.37
C VAL A 42 -15.32 -9.58 -9.28
N VAL A 43 -14.72 -8.71 -10.09
CA VAL A 43 -13.64 -9.07 -11.01
C VAL A 43 -12.34 -8.47 -10.49
N LEU A 44 -11.43 -9.34 -10.04
CA LEU A 44 -10.14 -8.96 -9.47
C LEU A 44 -9.05 -9.84 -10.09
N LYS A 45 -7.91 -9.23 -10.39
CA LYS A 45 -6.75 -9.96 -10.91
C LYS A 45 -5.50 -9.55 -10.16
N GLN A 46 -4.68 -10.54 -9.84
CA GLN A 46 -3.37 -10.40 -9.20
C GLN A 46 -3.41 -9.38 -8.06
N ILE A 47 -4.19 -9.71 -7.02
CA ILE A 47 -4.30 -8.86 -5.83
C ILE A 47 -2.93 -8.85 -5.13
N THR A 48 -2.30 -7.68 -5.06
CA THR A 48 -0.98 -7.47 -4.46
C THR A 48 -1.07 -6.84 -3.09
N THR A 49 -2.16 -6.11 -2.81
CA THR A 49 -2.34 -5.45 -1.53
C THR A 49 -3.80 -5.43 -1.11
N LEU A 50 -4.01 -5.66 0.18
CA LEU A 50 -5.27 -5.47 0.88
C LEU A 50 -5.02 -4.51 2.02
N PHE A 51 -5.91 -3.55 2.20
CA PHE A 51 -5.79 -2.55 3.24
C PHE A 51 -7.16 -2.21 3.81
N ARG A 52 -7.26 -1.97 5.12
CA ARG A 52 -8.47 -1.46 5.78
C ARG A 52 -8.17 -0.09 6.33
N ASP A 53 -8.94 0.90 5.88
CA ASP A 53 -8.79 2.27 6.33
C ASP A 53 -9.49 2.52 7.69
N SER A 54 -9.30 3.72 8.23
CA SER A 54 -9.91 4.16 9.48
C SER A 54 -11.44 4.21 9.44
N HIS A 55 -12.03 4.28 8.24
CA HIS A 55 -13.48 4.20 7.99
C HIS A 55 -13.98 2.76 7.81
N LYS A 56 -13.12 1.76 8.08
CA LYS A 56 -13.39 0.32 7.93
C LYS A 56 -13.69 -0.15 6.51
N ARG A 57 -13.32 0.64 5.50
CA ARG A 57 -13.45 0.26 4.09
C ARG A 57 -12.33 -0.70 3.71
N LEU A 58 -12.66 -1.68 2.88
CA LEU A 58 -11.70 -2.62 2.31
C LEU A 58 -11.17 -2.07 0.98
N TRP A 59 -9.88 -1.80 0.94
CA TRP A 59 -9.14 -1.38 -0.25
C TRP A 59 -8.44 -2.59 -0.84
N ILE A 60 -8.62 -2.78 -2.13
CA ILE A 60 -8.01 -3.88 -2.90
C ILE A 60 -7.20 -3.27 -4.03
N GLY A 61 -5.90 -3.55 -4.05
CA GLY A 61 -4.99 -3.12 -5.11
C GLY A 61 -4.36 -4.32 -5.82
N GLY A 62 -4.13 -4.16 -7.12
CA GLY A 62 -3.53 -5.21 -7.95
C GLY A 62 -3.38 -4.79 -9.40
N GLU A 63 -3.39 -5.78 -10.31
CA GLU A 63 -3.23 -5.56 -11.76
C GLU A 63 -4.32 -4.67 -12.34
N GLU A 64 -5.58 -4.84 -11.91
CA GLU A 64 -6.73 -4.05 -12.38
C GLU A 64 -6.82 -2.64 -11.73
N GLY A 65 -5.79 -2.26 -10.94
CA GLY A 65 -5.74 -1.00 -10.24
C GLY A 65 -6.31 -1.08 -8.83
N ILE A 66 -7.09 -0.08 -8.42
CA ILE A 66 -7.64 0.04 -7.07
C ILE A 66 -9.16 -0.05 -7.09
N SER A 67 -9.69 -0.85 -6.18
CA SER A 67 -11.10 -0.85 -5.82
C SER A 67 -11.29 -0.67 -4.32
N VAL A 68 -12.37 0.02 -3.93
CA VAL A 68 -12.71 0.25 -2.52
C VAL A 68 -14.12 -0.24 -2.28
N TYR A 69 -14.30 -0.95 -1.17
CA TYR A 69 -15.57 -1.55 -0.82
C TYR A 69 -15.99 -1.19 0.61
N GLN A 70 -17.26 -0.89 0.79
CA GLN A 70 -17.92 -1.00 2.09
C GLN A 70 -18.05 -2.49 2.41
N GLN A 71 -17.75 -2.88 3.65
CA GLN A 71 -17.78 -4.27 4.07
C GLN A 71 -18.72 -4.45 5.26
N GLU A 72 -19.59 -5.44 5.18
CA GLU A 72 -20.46 -5.89 6.27
C GLU A 72 -20.41 -7.42 6.35
N GLY A 73 -19.65 -7.95 7.33
CA GLY A 73 -19.35 -9.39 7.37
C GLY A 73 -18.62 -9.85 6.11
N LEU A 74 -19.21 -10.80 5.37
CA LEU A 74 -18.69 -11.29 4.08
C LEU A 74 -19.26 -10.54 2.87
N GLU A 75 -20.25 -9.67 3.07
CA GLU A 75 -20.82 -8.87 2.01
C GLU A 75 -19.94 -7.65 1.75
N ILE A 76 -19.67 -7.38 0.46
CA ILE A 76 -18.96 -6.19 0.03
C ILE A 76 -19.81 -5.42 -0.99
N GLN A 77 -19.72 -4.09 -0.97
CA GLN A 77 -20.36 -3.22 -1.95
C GLN A 77 -19.38 -2.11 -2.37
N LYS A 78 -19.21 -1.93 -3.66
CA LYS A 78 -18.26 -0.93 -4.19
C LYS A 78 -18.57 0.47 -3.69
N ALA A 79 -17.56 1.14 -3.16
CA ALA A 79 -17.66 2.51 -2.66
C ALA A 79 -17.23 3.50 -3.77
N ALA A 80 -18.09 4.44 -4.10
CA ALA A 80 -17.84 5.47 -5.13
C ALA A 80 -17.02 6.66 -4.59
N ILE A 81 -15.87 6.36 -3.93
CA ILE A 81 -15.02 7.38 -3.32
C ILE A 81 -13.84 7.78 -4.20
N LEU A 82 -13.44 6.90 -5.12
CA LEU A 82 -12.33 7.18 -6.02
C LEU A 82 -12.80 8.15 -7.13
N PRO A 83 -12.03 9.22 -7.40
CA PRO A 83 -12.31 10.06 -8.55
C PRO A 83 -12.07 9.30 -9.85
N ALA A 84 -12.74 9.72 -10.91
CA ALA A 84 -12.49 9.21 -12.25
C ALA A 84 -11.07 9.63 -12.70
N SER A 85 -10.08 8.77 -12.49
CA SER A 85 -8.70 9.03 -12.84
C SER A 85 -8.00 7.74 -13.29
N ASN A 86 -6.86 7.90 -13.97
CA ASN A 86 -6.09 6.76 -14.44
C ASN A 86 -5.50 5.91 -13.31
N VAL A 87 -5.33 6.45 -12.09
CA VAL A 87 -4.75 5.71 -10.94
C VAL A 87 -5.58 4.47 -10.59
N THR A 88 -6.89 4.52 -10.81
CA THR A 88 -7.78 3.38 -10.56
C THR A 88 -7.55 2.19 -11.49
N LYS A 89 -6.70 2.35 -12.51
CA LYS A 89 -6.35 1.33 -13.50
C LYS A 89 -4.86 0.97 -13.48
N LEU A 90 -4.07 1.60 -12.60
CA LEU A 90 -2.63 1.34 -12.52
C LEU A 90 -2.34 0.17 -11.60
N PHE A 91 -1.38 -0.65 -11.99
CA PHE A 91 -0.90 -1.75 -11.15
C PHE A 91 -0.47 -1.20 -9.78
N THR A 92 -1.23 -1.54 -8.74
CA THR A 92 -1.05 -1.02 -7.38
C THR A 92 -0.27 -2.02 -6.54
N ASN A 93 0.87 -1.61 -5.99
CA ASN A 93 1.72 -2.44 -5.14
C ASN A 93 1.40 -2.30 -3.65
N CYS A 94 1.06 -1.09 -3.20
CA CYS A 94 0.78 -0.81 -1.79
C CYS A 94 -0.18 0.36 -1.60
N ILE A 95 -0.90 0.34 -0.48
CA ILE A 95 -1.83 1.39 -0.05
C ILE A 95 -1.54 1.67 1.42
N TYR A 96 -1.53 2.92 1.80
CA TYR A 96 -1.24 3.35 3.16
C TYR A 96 -2.12 4.56 3.54
N GLU A 97 -2.71 4.53 4.73
CA GLU A 97 -3.36 5.69 5.34
C GLU A 97 -2.40 6.32 6.34
N ALA A 98 -2.00 7.55 6.09
CA ALA A 98 -1.16 8.29 7.00
C ALA A 98 -1.90 8.68 8.27
N SER A 99 -1.18 9.03 9.33
CA SER A 99 -1.73 9.41 10.63
C SER A 99 -2.71 10.59 10.58
N ASN A 100 -2.62 11.42 9.53
CA ASN A 100 -3.53 12.52 9.24
C ASN A 100 -4.76 12.13 8.38
N GLY A 101 -4.95 10.84 8.09
CA GLY A 101 -6.07 10.29 7.31
C GLY A 101 -5.91 10.40 5.79
N VAL A 102 -4.78 10.88 5.29
CA VAL A 102 -4.50 10.94 3.85
C VAL A 102 -4.13 9.56 3.32
N ILE A 103 -4.74 9.15 2.21
CA ILE A 103 -4.44 7.87 1.55
C ILE A 103 -3.30 8.05 0.55
N TRP A 104 -2.30 7.21 0.67
CA TRP A 104 -1.14 7.15 -0.20
C TRP A 104 -1.10 5.83 -0.95
N ILE A 105 -0.73 5.88 -2.23
CA ILE A 105 -0.82 4.74 -3.13
C ILE A 105 0.50 4.60 -3.87
N GLY A 106 1.15 3.46 -3.72
CA GLY A 106 2.34 3.08 -4.46
C GLY A 106 1.99 2.18 -5.64
N THR A 107 2.42 2.58 -6.83
CA THR A 107 2.13 1.89 -8.10
C THR A 107 3.41 1.57 -8.86
N ARG A 108 3.28 0.96 -10.03
CA ARG A 108 4.40 0.81 -10.99
C ARG A 108 4.72 2.07 -11.78
N GLU A 109 3.87 3.10 -11.69
CA GLU A 109 4.01 4.32 -12.48
C GLU A 109 4.14 5.61 -11.66
N GLY A 110 4.26 5.49 -10.35
CA GLY A 110 4.44 6.61 -9.44
C GLY A 110 3.86 6.38 -8.06
N PHE A 111 3.97 7.42 -7.28
CA PHE A 111 3.47 7.56 -5.93
C PHE A 111 2.33 8.59 -5.93
N TYR A 112 1.21 8.27 -5.33
CA TYR A 112 0.00 9.08 -5.42
C TYR A 112 -0.54 9.41 -4.04
N CYS A 113 -1.06 10.63 -3.90
CA CYS A 113 -1.82 11.13 -2.76
C CYS A 113 -3.27 11.29 -3.16
N LEU A 114 -4.18 10.65 -2.45
CA LEU A 114 -5.62 10.84 -2.60
C LEU A 114 -6.14 11.74 -1.48
N ASN A 115 -6.67 12.89 -1.86
CA ASN A 115 -7.47 13.74 -0.99
C ASN A 115 -8.96 13.44 -1.24
N GLU A 116 -9.59 12.70 -0.31
CA GLU A 116 -11.00 12.33 -0.46
C GLU A 116 -11.95 13.53 -0.39
N LYS A 117 -11.61 14.57 0.40
CA LYS A 117 -12.45 15.76 0.58
C LYS A 117 -12.65 16.51 -0.74
N ASP A 118 -11.55 16.68 -1.48
CA ASP A 118 -11.54 17.44 -2.74
C ASP A 118 -11.68 16.52 -3.95
N LYS A 119 -11.73 15.19 -3.73
CA LYS A 119 -11.69 14.15 -4.77
C LYS A 119 -10.54 14.34 -5.75
N GLN A 120 -9.40 14.82 -5.25
CA GLN A 120 -8.21 15.06 -6.03
C GLN A 120 -7.17 13.97 -5.81
N ILE A 121 -6.46 13.62 -6.89
CA ILE A 121 -5.31 12.73 -6.85
C ILE A 121 -4.11 13.51 -7.36
N LYS A 122 -3.08 13.60 -6.52
CA LYS A 122 -1.79 14.17 -6.88
C LYS A 122 -0.78 13.06 -7.13
N ARG A 123 -0.05 13.16 -8.23
CA ARG A 123 0.99 12.21 -8.61
C ARG A 123 2.38 12.78 -8.33
N TYR A 124 3.25 11.93 -7.79
CA TYR A 124 4.68 12.15 -7.67
C TYR A 124 5.43 11.06 -8.46
N ASN A 125 6.45 11.45 -9.19
CA ASN A 125 7.25 10.58 -10.02
C ASN A 125 8.72 11.05 -10.05
N THR A 126 9.52 10.51 -10.96
CA THR A 126 10.94 10.86 -11.07
C THR A 126 11.18 12.34 -11.41
N THR A 127 10.23 13.05 -12.03
CA THR A 127 10.36 14.49 -12.29
C THR A 127 10.17 15.35 -11.04
N ASN A 128 9.55 14.80 -10.00
CA ASN A 128 9.37 15.44 -8.70
C ASN A 128 10.47 15.07 -7.68
N GLY A 129 11.40 14.17 -8.05
CA GLY A 129 12.50 13.76 -7.18
C GLY A 129 12.40 12.33 -6.62
N LEU A 130 11.34 11.59 -6.93
CA LEU A 130 11.25 10.16 -6.61
C LEU A 130 12.38 9.41 -7.37
N PRO A 131 13.14 8.49 -6.75
CA PRO A 131 14.29 7.88 -7.40
C PRO A 131 13.92 6.89 -8.51
N ASN A 132 12.70 6.30 -8.42
CA ASN A 132 12.13 5.40 -9.42
C ASN A 132 10.60 5.42 -9.33
N ASN A 133 9.90 5.26 -10.45
CA ASN A 133 8.43 5.29 -10.48
C ASN A 133 7.78 4.06 -9.83
N VAL A 134 8.49 2.93 -9.71
CA VAL A 134 7.93 1.75 -9.04
C VAL A 134 8.09 1.89 -7.54
N VAL A 135 6.96 1.99 -6.82
CA VAL A 135 6.91 2.05 -5.36
C VAL A 135 6.33 0.75 -4.84
N TYR A 136 7.08 0.04 -4.00
CA TYR A 136 6.72 -1.28 -3.47
C TYR A 136 6.14 -1.25 -2.07
N GLY A 137 6.56 -0.31 -1.24
CA GLY A 137 6.12 -0.18 0.14
C GLY A 137 6.13 1.26 0.63
N ILE A 138 5.27 1.55 1.60
CA ILE A 138 5.11 2.85 2.24
C ILE A 138 5.07 2.64 3.74
N LEU A 139 5.92 3.34 4.49
CA LEU A 139 5.87 3.41 5.95
C LEU A 139 5.93 4.87 6.39
N GLU A 140 5.20 5.24 7.43
CA GLU A 140 5.24 6.57 8.03
C GLU A 140 6.13 6.56 9.27
N ASP A 141 6.95 7.59 9.46
CA ASP A 141 7.72 7.79 10.69
C ASP A 141 6.97 8.65 11.71
N SER A 142 7.58 8.88 12.87
CA SER A 142 6.99 9.68 13.96
C SER A 142 6.90 11.19 13.65
N PHE A 143 7.53 11.63 12.56
CA PHE A 143 7.49 13.01 12.07
C PHE A 143 6.50 13.21 10.91
N GLY A 144 5.71 12.17 10.56
CA GLY A 144 4.78 12.20 9.42
C GLY A 144 5.45 12.14 8.04
N ARG A 145 6.75 11.79 7.97
CA ARG A 145 7.44 11.56 6.71
C ARG A 145 7.17 10.14 6.22
N LEU A 146 7.09 9.97 4.91
CA LEU A 146 6.81 8.68 4.28
C LEU A 146 8.10 8.08 3.68
N TRP A 147 8.36 6.85 4.05
CA TRP A 147 9.50 6.08 3.59
C TRP A 147 9.06 5.07 2.54
N LEU A 148 9.58 5.23 1.33
CA LEU A 148 9.16 4.53 0.14
C LEU A 148 10.26 3.59 -0.34
N SER A 149 9.97 2.30 -0.47
CA SER A 149 10.90 1.36 -1.12
C SER A 149 10.63 1.29 -2.62
N THR A 150 11.70 1.29 -3.41
CA THR A 150 11.63 1.38 -4.88
C THR A 150 12.60 0.40 -5.56
N ASN A 151 12.65 0.41 -6.90
CA ASN A 151 13.71 -0.27 -7.67
C ASN A 151 15.05 0.50 -7.68
N ARG A 152 15.11 1.68 -7.03
CA ARG A 152 16.33 2.49 -6.99
C ARG A 152 16.54 3.09 -5.60
N GLY A 153 16.56 2.23 -4.59
CA GLY A 153 16.77 2.61 -3.20
C GLY A 153 15.51 2.92 -2.43
N ILE A 154 15.69 3.53 -1.27
CA ILE A 154 14.64 4.03 -0.39
C ILE A 154 14.56 5.54 -0.51
N SER A 155 13.36 6.08 -0.52
CA SER A 155 13.10 7.52 -0.56
C SER A 155 12.33 7.96 0.67
N CYS A 156 12.82 8.97 1.38
CA CYS A 156 12.08 9.69 2.41
C CYS A 156 11.37 10.88 1.77
N PHE A 157 10.05 10.90 1.84
CA PHE A 157 9.21 11.97 1.34
C PHE A 157 8.61 12.75 2.50
N ASN A 158 8.76 14.07 2.47
CA ASN A 158 8.09 14.96 3.41
C ASN A 158 6.83 15.54 2.77
N PRO A 159 5.61 15.18 3.25
CA PRO A 159 4.36 15.65 2.66
C PRO A 159 4.13 17.16 2.79
N GLU A 160 4.68 17.82 3.80
CA GLU A 160 4.52 19.26 4.02
C GLU A 160 5.31 20.10 3.01
N THR A 161 6.55 19.68 2.72
CA THR A 161 7.46 20.39 1.80
C THR A 161 7.46 19.80 0.40
N GLU A 162 6.84 18.63 0.22
CA GLU A 162 6.82 17.83 -1.01
C GLU A 162 8.22 17.48 -1.54
N LYS A 163 9.21 17.37 -0.67
CA LYS A 163 10.59 17.06 -1.02
C LYS A 163 10.91 15.59 -0.75
N PHE A 164 11.75 15.05 -1.63
CA PHE A 164 12.32 13.72 -1.54
C PHE A 164 13.78 13.78 -1.09
N ARG A 165 14.18 12.85 -0.20
CA ARG A 165 15.57 12.53 0.11
C ARG A 165 15.78 11.05 -0.20
N ASN A 166 16.69 10.75 -1.10
CA ASN A 166 16.91 9.41 -1.61
C ASN A 166 18.14 8.78 -0.98
N PHE A 167 18.05 7.49 -0.68
CA PHE A 167 19.10 6.66 -0.12
C PHE A 167 19.33 5.47 -1.06
N THR A 168 20.58 5.12 -1.24
CA THR A 168 21.04 4.08 -2.15
C THR A 168 21.98 3.11 -1.42
N GLU A 169 22.49 2.13 -2.14
CA GLU A 169 23.51 1.18 -1.65
C GLU A 169 24.76 1.89 -1.11
N SER A 170 25.14 3.05 -1.69
CA SER A 170 26.24 3.88 -1.19
C SER A 170 25.98 4.51 0.18
N ASP A 171 24.72 4.58 0.60
CA ASP A 171 24.30 5.06 1.92
C ASP A 171 24.13 3.92 2.94
N GLY A 172 24.50 2.69 2.55
CA GLY A 172 24.46 1.50 3.42
C GLY A 172 23.23 0.64 3.29
N LEU A 173 22.41 0.82 2.23
CA LEU A 173 21.31 -0.12 1.95
C LEU A 173 21.86 -1.49 1.50
N GLN A 174 21.08 -2.55 1.76
CA GLN A 174 21.43 -3.93 1.36
C GLN A 174 21.55 -4.08 -0.18
N SER A 175 20.79 -3.27 -0.93
CA SER A 175 20.75 -3.16 -2.38
C SER A 175 19.89 -1.95 -2.77
N ASN A 176 19.92 -1.56 -4.04
CA ASN A 176 18.99 -0.58 -4.59
C ASN A 176 17.62 -1.16 -4.93
N GLN A 177 17.48 -2.50 -5.02
CA GLN A 177 16.23 -3.15 -5.40
C GLN A 177 15.51 -3.74 -4.20
N PHE A 178 14.26 -3.32 -4.02
CA PHE A 178 13.37 -3.80 -2.97
C PHE A 178 12.23 -4.65 -3.53
N ASN A 179 11.60 -5.43 -2.65
CA ASN A 179 10.56 -6.40 -3.03
C ASN A 179 9.17 -5.91 -2.62
N THR A 180 8.15 -6.32 -3.39
CA THR A 180 6.74 -6.09 -3.07
C THR A 180 6.39 -6.72 -1.72
N SER A 181 5.56 -6.05 -0.92
CA SER A 181 5.04 -6.53 0.38
C SER A 181 6.12 -6.88 1.42
N SER A 182 7.36 -6.42 1.22
CA SER A 182 8.52 -6.76 2.08
C SER A 182 8.94 -5.56 2.92
N TYR A 183 8.02 -5.03 3.72
CA TYR A 183 8.28 -3.90 4.60
C TYR A 183 7.42 -3.98 5.85
N CYS A 184 7.96 -3.52 6.97
CA CYS A 184 7.21 -3.36 8.21
C CYS A 184 7.85 -2.32 9.13
N ARG A 185 7.04 -1.77 10.05
CA ARG A 185 7.48 -0.91 11.13
C ARG A 185 7.05 -1.53 12.45
N THR A 186 7.97 -1.61 13.41
CA THR A 186 7.64 -2.06 14.76
C THR A 186 6.99 -0.94 15.57
N SER A 187 6.34 -1.30 16.68
CA SER A 187 5.82 -0.32 17.65
C SER A 187 6.92 0.57 18.26
N ALA A 188 8.17 0.10 18.27
CA ALA A 188 9.34 0.87 18.72
C ALA A 188 9.91 1.81 17.63
N GLY A 189 9.26 1.94 16.47
CA GLY A 189 9.68 2.84 15.39
C GLY A 189 10.74 2.28 14.44
N GLN A 190 11.26 1.06 14.69
CA GLN A 190 12.22 0.42 13.80
C GLN A 190 11.55 0.06 12.48
N MET A 191 12.12 0.48 11.36
CA MET A 191 11.68 0.14 10.01
C MET A 191 12.52 -0.97 9.39
N TYR A 192 11.87 -1.82 8.60
CA TYR A 192 12.48 -2.93 7.87
C TYR A 192 11.98 -2.90 6.43
N PHE A 193 12.90 -3.03 5.48
CA PHE A 193 12.63 -3.13 4.06
C PHE A 193 13.42 -4.28 3.46
N GLY A 194 12.72 -5.28 2.93
CA GLY A 194 13.31 -6.44 2.28
C GLY A 194 13.61 -6.18 0.80
N GLY A 195 14.74 -6.67 0.34
CA GLY A 195 15.17 -6.56 -1.05
C GLY A 195 15.94 -7.80 -1.50
N ILE A 196 16.57 -7.71 -2.67
CA ILE A 196 17.20 -8.87 -3.33
C ILE A 196 18.42 -9.43 -2.59
N ASN A 197 19.10 -8.61 -1.76
CA ASN A 197 20.31 -8.99 -1.01
C ASN A 197 20.10 -9.02 0.51
N GLY A 198 18.84 -9.10 0.97
CA GLY A 198 18.53 -9.17 2.40
C GLY A 198 17.61 -8.06 2.88
N ILE A 199 17.87 -7.55 4.08
CA ILE A 199 16.99 -6.59 4.76
C ILE A 199 17.79 -5.33 5.10
N THR A 200 17.25 -4.16 4.74
CA THR A 200 17.67 -2.87 5.27
C THR A 200 16.83 -2.54 6.49
N THR A 201 17.47 -2.15 7.60
CA THR A 201 16.79 -1.75 8.81
C THR A 201 17.39 -0.49 9.40
N PHE A 202 16.52 0.41 9.87
CA PHE A 202 16.95 1.68 10.49
C PHE A 202 15.84 2.26 11.37
N ARG A 203 16.21 3.23 12.21
CA ARG A 203 15.28 4.11 12.91
C ARG A 203 15.33 5.48 12.26
N PRO A 204 14.22 5.96 11.69
CA PRO A 204 14.17 7.28 11.03
C PRO A 204 14.61 8.44 11.91
N GLU A 205 14.34 8.35 13.20
CA GLU A 205 14.65 9.38 14.21
C GLU A 205 16.17 9.56 14.42
N LEU A 206 16.96 8.53 14.07
CA LEU A 206 18.41 8.56 14.19
C LEU A 206 19.11 9.03 12.91
N LEU A 207 18.38 9.16 11.81
CA LEU A 207 18.91 9.72 10.57
C LEU A 207 18.81 11.25 10.65
N LEU A 208 19.86 11.85 11.21
CA LEU A 208 19.96 13.30 11.36
C LEU A 208 19.87 13.97 9.98
N ASP A 209 19.09 15.04 9.89
CA ASP A 209 19.11 15.93 8.74
C ASP A 209 20.45 16.69 8.78
N ASN A 210 21.40 16.27 7.94
CA ASN A 210 22.61 17.02 7.65
C ASN A 210 22.33 17.99 6.52
#